data_fa8b10cb407cfa72572d90474aa56def
#
_entry.id   fa8b10cb407cfa72572d90474aa56def
#
_cell.length_a   1.000
_cell.length_b   1.000
_cell.length_c   1.000
_cell.angle_alpha   90.00
_cell.angle_beta   90.00
_cell.angle_gamma   90.00
#
_symmetry.space_group_name_H-M   'P 1'
#
loop_
_entity.id
_entity.type
_entity.pdbx_description
1 polymer ?
#
loop_
_entity_poly.entity_id
_entity_poly.type
_entity_poly.pdbx_seq_one_letter_code
_entity_poly.pdbx_strand_id
1 'polypeptide(L)'
;MTAILALVVVLGVLIFVHEAGHFLAAKWAGIYVHRFSLGLGSPIKALSFRRGETEYSISWLPLGGYVKMASREEDAASAMLEGGAASPVPPDRVFEAQPVWKRMIVILAGVTMNVVFAWLVYTGLAAKNGRALDPTTSVGVVLADSLPAAAAPLRSLQPGDRIVRVNGDTVTSWDDIVRQLASGGERGAVTLELADGRTITLALHPAAVADRVRVIAALQPFRAPVVERPLPGRPAARAGVAPGDTIVALNGQPVRQTYDVFAVMDTSPGRPIHLTVGRTGGRVDLTMTASTEQLPGVDGKLRTVGRLGIQFRTPTRREAYGLLGACRAGTEATLNAMTLIARTVQGLLTRRVAASSVGGPILIAQQAGEFARLGFEPFLEFMALISVNLAVLNLLPVPVLDGGQFVILLAEAVIRRPVPVRLRERLTMLGLVVVVLLMVLAFSNDIRRLLGG
;
A
#
# COMPACT_ATOMS: atom_id res chain seq x y z
N MET A 1 -16.82 14.81 -3.49
CA MET A 1 -17.50 13.50 -3.61
C MET A 1 -17.82 13.01 -2.22
N THR A 2 -19.01 12.55 -1.94
CA THR A 2 -19.33 11.96 -0.63
C THR A 2 -18.57 10.64 -0.45
N ALA A 3 -18.26 10.25 0.80
CA ALA A 3 -17.56 9.01 1.09
C ALA A 3 -18.30 7.78 0.53
N ILE A 4 -19.63 7.80 0.58
CA ILE A 4 -20.48 6.71 0.04
C ILE A 4 -20.32 6.61 -1.48
N LEU A 5 -20.37 7.72 -2.21
CA LEU A 5 -20.21 7.72 -3.67
C LEU A 5 -18.80 7.23 -4.05
N ALA A 6 -17.77 7.66 -3.31
CA ALA A 6 -16.41 7.19 -3.52
C ALA A 6 -16.29 5.66 -3.32
N LEU A 7 -16.90 5.12 -2.26
CA LEU A 7 -16.95 3.69 -1.99
C LEU A 7 -17.65 2.94 -3.14
N VAL A 8 -18.81 3.43 -3.59
CA VAL A 8 -19.57 2.80 -4.69
C VAL A 8 -18.74 2.76 -5.97
N VAL A 9 -18.00 3.83 -6.29
CA VAL A 9 -17.12 3.87 -7.45
C VAL A 9 -15.96 2.86 -7.29
N VAL A 10 -15.29 2.86 -6.14
CA VAL A 10 -14.18 1.93 -5.87
C VAL A 10 -14.65 0.48 -5.99
N LEU A 11 -15.69 0.10 -5.23
CA LEU A 11 -16.18 -1.27 -5.24
C LEU A 11 -16.76 -1.64 -6.60
N GLY A 12 -17.53 -0.76 -7.24
CA GLY A 12 -18.13 -1.03 -8.55
C GLY A 12 -17.06 -1.33 -9.62
N VAL A 13 -16.00 -0.51 -9.69
CA VAL A 13 -14.90 -0.73 -10.63
C VAL A 13 -14.14 -2.02 -10.33
N LEU A 14 -13.79 -2.26 -9.06
CA LEU A 14 -12.98 -3.42 -8.69
C LEU A 14 -13.74 -4.74 -8.85
N ILE A 15 -15.02 -4.75 -8.51
CA ILE A 15 -15.90 -5.90 -8.73
C ILE A 15 -16.05 -6.15 -10.23
N PHE A 16 -16.31 -5.10 -11.02
CA PHE A 16 -16.41 -5.22 -12.47
C PHE A 16 -15.13 -5.84 -13.06
N VAL A 17 -13.96 -5.36 -12.67
CA VAL A 17 -12.66 -5.89 -13.14
C VAL A 17 -12.49 -7.35 -12.77
N HIS A 18 -12.83 -7.72 -11.55
CA HIS A 18 -12.77 -9.09 -11.04
C HIS A 18 -13.70 -10.03 -11.83
N GLU A 19 -14.98 -9.68 -11.92
CA GLU A 19 -15.98 -10.47 -12.64
C GLU A 19 -15.68 -10.54 -14.15
N ALA A 20 -15.15 -9.46 -14.74
CA ALA A 20 -14.71 -9.45 -16.13
C ALA A 20 -13.60 -10.48 -16.38
N GLY A 21 -12.72 -10.71 -15.40
CA GLY A 21 -11.72 -11.76 -15.47
C GLY A 21 -12.33 -13.14 -15.63
N HIS A 22 -13.24 -13.51 -14.74
CA HIS A 22 -13.98 -14.78 -14.81
C HIS A 22 -14.76 -14.91 -16.11
N PHE A 23 -15.47 -13.85 -16.50
CA PHE A 23 -16.26 -13.82 -17.73
C PHE A 23 -15.42 -14.06 -18.98
N LEU A 24 -14.32 -13.33 -19.15
CA LEU A 24 -13.45 -13.45 -20.33
C LEU A 24 -12.82 -14.84 -20.39
N ALA A 25 -12.36 -15.38 -19.25
CA ALA A 25 -11.76 -16.69 -19.19
C ALA A 25 -12.80 -17.79 -19.44
N ALA A 26 -14.04 -17.66 -18.92
CA ALA A 26 -15.12 -18.60 -19.19
C ALA A 26 -15.49 -18.64 -20.68
N LYS A 27 -15.60 -17.47 -21.32
CA LYS A 27 -15.83 -17.38 -22.78
C LYS A 27 -14.69 -18.01 -23.57
N TRP A 28 -13.44 -17.73 -23.21
CA TRP A 28 -12.26 -18.34 -23.83
C TRP A 28 -12.25 -19.86 -23.67
N ALA A 29 -12.64 -20.36 -22.50
CA ALA A 29 -12.72 -21.80 -22.22
C ALA A 29 -13.86 -22.51 -22.98
N GLY A 30 -14.80 -21.76 -23.58
CA GLY A 30 -15.98 -22.28 -24.29
C GLY A 30 -17.19 -22.53 -23.37
N ILE A 31 -17.15 -22.04 -22.13
CA ILE A 31 -18.24 -22.19 -21.16
C ILE A 31 -19.37 -21.25 -21.51
N TYR A 32 -20.61 -21.74 -21.43
CA TYR A 32 -21.79 -20.91 -21.61
C TYR A 32 -22.00 -20.02 -20.39
N VAL A 33 -22.12 -18.71 -20.61
CA VAL A 33 -22.36 -17.74 -19.55
C VAL A 33 -23.78 -17.20 -19.69
N HIS A 34 -24.62 -17.53 -18.73
CA HIS A 34 -26.01 -17.08 -18.68
C HIS A 34 -26.11 -15.59 -18.40
N ARG A 35 -25.36 -15.12 -17.38
CA ARG A 35 -25.46 -13.73 -16.93
C ARG A 35 -24.12 -13.23 -16.42
N PHE A 36 -23.86 -11.96 -16.72
CA PHE A 36 -22.82 -11.13 -16.12
C PHE A 36 -23.51 -10.01 -15.35
N SER A 37 -23.38 -9.98 -14.03
CA SER A 37 -24.08 -9.01 -13.19
C SER A 37 -23.16 -8.22 -12.30
N LEU A 38 -23.36 -6.90 -12.24
CA LEU A 38 -22.85 -6.04 -11.19
C LEU A 38 -23.90 -5.91 -10.09
N GLY A 39 -23.55 -6.26 -8.87
CA GLY A 39 -24.46 -6.36 -7.76
C GLY A 39 -25.02 -7.78 -7.57
N LEU A 40 -25.61 -8.01 -6.41
CA LEU A 40 -26.23 -9.28 -6.01
C LEU A 40 -27.76 -9.19 -6.06
N GLY A 41 -28.42 -10.34 -6.17
CA GLY A 41 -29.88 -10.46 -6.18
C GLY A 41 -30.51 -10.31 -7.56
N SER A 42 -31.78 -9.95 -7.60
CA SER A 42 -32.54 -9.86 -8.85
C SER A 42 -32.07 -8.70 -9.72
N PRO A 43 -31.95 -8.92 -11.04
CA PRO A 43 -31.53 -7.86 -11.96
C PRO A 43 -32.59 -6.76 -12.09
N ILE A 44 -32.12 -5.51 -12.22
CA ILE A 44 -32.97 -4.37 -12.53
C ILE A 44 -33.31 -4.42 -14.02
N LYS A 45 -34.55 -4.73 -14.37
CA LYS A 45 -34.97 -4.91 -15.77
C LYS A 45 -34.61 -3.75 -16.68
N ALA A 46 -34.73 -2.52 -16.20
CA ALA A 46 -34.38 -1.30 -16.96
C ALA A 46 -32.89 -1.15 -17.25
N LEU A 47 -32.02 -1.82 -16.48
CA LEU A 47 -30.56 -1.80 -16.60
C LEU A 47 -29.99 -3.15 -17.05
N SER A 48 -30.83 -3.97 -17.71
CA SER A 48 -30.46 -5.28 -18.21
C SER A 48 -30.65 -5.33 -19.72
N PHE A 49 -29.66 -5.91 -20.41
CA PHE A 49 -29.72 -6.16 -21.84
C PHE A 49 -29.08 -7.50 -22.18
N ARG A 50 -29.51 -8.12 -23.28
CA ARG A 50 -28.94 -9.38 -23.76
C ARG A 50 -28.15 -9.17 -25.03
N ARG A 51 -26.93 -9.74 -25.04
CA ARG A 51 -26.09 -9.76 -26.23
C ARG A 51 -25.57 -11.17 -26.46
N GLY A 52 -26.00 -11.77 -27.56
CA GLY A 52 -25.73 -13.18 -27.82
C GLY A 52 -26.41 -14.08 -26.77
N GLU A 53 -25.64 -14.95 -26.16
CA GLU A 53 -26.10 -15.89 -25.13
C GLU A 53 -26.14 -15.33 -23.72
N THR A 54 -25.46 -14.19 -23.47
CA THR A 54 -25.26 -13.63 -22.13
C THR A 54 -26.20 -12.44 -21.88
N GLU A 55 -26.84 -12.43 -20.72
CA GLU A 55 -27.54 -11.28 -20.16
C GLU A 55 -26.57 -10.46 -19.33
N TYR A 56 -26.45 -9.16 -19.63
CA TYR A 56 -25.68 -8.17 -18.87
C TYR A 56 -26.65 -7.39 -18.01
N SER A 57 -26.39 -7.32 -16.70
CA SER A 57 -27.34 -6.70 -15.76
C SER A 57 -26.65 -5.96 -14.63
N ILE A 58 -27.40 -5.01 -14.05
CA ILE A 58 -27.09 -4.43 -12.75
C ILE A 58 -28.18 -4.93 -11.79
N SER A 59 -27.77 -5.46 -10.64
CA SER A 59 -28.68 -6.00 -9.63
C SER A 59 -28.91 -5.01 -8.49
N TRP A 60 -29.96 -5.23 -7.71
CA TRP A 60 -30.44 -4.30 -6.69
C TRP A 60 -29.44 -4.02 -5.56
N LEU A 61 -28.69 -5.03 -5.14
CA LEU A 61 -27.72 -4.88 -4.06
C LEU A 61 -26.34 -4.55 -4.63
N PRO A 62 -25.83 -3.31 -4.52
CA PRO A 62 -24.55 -2.91 -5.13
C PRO A 62 -23.34 -3.44 -4.33
N LEU A 63 -23.45 -4.61 -3.75
CA LEU A 63 -22.42 -5.33 -3.01
C LEU A 63 -22.08 -6.60 -3.77
N GLY A 64 -20.89 -6.63 -4.39
CA GLY A 64 -20.46 -7.79 -5.16
C GLY A 64 -20.87 -7.75 -6.63
N GLY A 65 -20.64 -8.85 -7.30
CA GLY A 65 -21.02 -9.16 -8.67
C GLY A 65 -21.01 -10.66 -8.84
N TYR A 66 -21.43 -11.16 -10.01
CA TYR A 66 -21.30 -12.57 -10.32
C TYR A 66 -21.34 -12.84 -11.83
N VAL A 67 -20.65 -13.89 -12.23
CA VAL A 67 -20.72 -14.48 -13.55
C VAL A 67 -21.44 -15.81 -13.45
N LYS A 68 -22.72 -15.86 -13.88
CA LYS A 68 -23.49 -17.11 -13.88
C LYS A 68 -23.05 -17.98 -15.07
N MET A 69 -22.13 -18.89 -14.79
CA MET A 69 -21.69 -19.91 -15.74
C MET A 69 -22.66 -21.08 -15.72
N ALA A 70 -22.83 -21.75 -16.87
CA ALA A 70 -23.57 -22.99 -16.91
C ALA A 70 -22.82 -24.08 -16.14
N SER A 71 -23.51 -24.72 -15.22
CA SER A 71 -23.00 -25.79 -14.36
C SER A 71 -24.01 -26.95 -14.30
N ARG A 72 -23.51 -28.18 -14.10
CA ARG A 72 -24.39 -29.35 -13.82
C ARG A 72 -24.88 -29.35 -12.39
N GLU A 73 -24.12 -28.67 -11.51
CA GLU A 73 -24.40 -28.56 -10.09
C GLU A 73 -25.01 -27.17 -9.82
N GLU A 74 -26.32 -26.99 -10.00
CA GLU A 74 -26.95 -25.75 -9.53
C GLU A 74 -27.11 -25.84 -8.00
N ASP A 75 -26.21 -25.13 -7.29
CA ASP A 75 -26.31 -24.93 -5.85
C ASP A 75 -27.54 -24.09 -5.52
N ALA A 76 -28.38 -24.57 -4.59
CA ALA A 76 -29.58 -23.84 -4.13
C ALA A 76 -29.22 -22.44 -3.57
N ALA A 77 -28.02 -22.28 -2.99
CA ALA A 77 -27.51 -21.00 -2.52
C ALA A 77 -27.17 -20.05 -3.67
N SER A 78 -26.53 -20.54 -4.73
CA SER A 78 -26.26 -19.77 -5.95
C SER A 78 -27.54 -19.37 -6.67
N ALA A 79 -28.53 -20.28 -6.74
CA ALA A 79 -29.83 -19.99 -7.35
C ALA A 79 -30.58 -18.87 -6.62
N MET A 80 -30.49 -18.79 -5.29
CA MET A 80 -31.08 -17.71 -4.49
C MET A 80 -30.40 -16.36 -4.71
N LEU A 81 -29.05 -16.34 -4.81
CA LEU A 81 -28.26 -15.13 -4.97
C LEU A 81 -28.26 -14.63 -6.42
N GLU A 82 -28.32 -15.55 -7.38
CA GLU A 82 -28.13 -15.26 -8.81
C GLU A 82 -29.44 -15.16 -9.60
N GLY A 83 -30.58 -15.57 -9.02
CA GLY A 83 -31.95 -15.46 -9.56
C GLY A 83 -32.27 -16.36 -10.77
N GLY A 84 -33.21 -17.28 -10.60
CA GLY A 84 -33.95 -17.98 -11.65
C GLY A 84 -33.30 -19.22 -12.29
N ALA A 85 -34.16 -20.13 -12.78
CA ALA A 85 -33.76 -21.34 -13.49
C ALA A 85 -33.08 -21.03 -14.82
N ALA A 86 -31.98 -21.74 -15.12
CA ALA A 86 -31.22 -21.58 -16.33
C ALA A 86 -31.90 -22.25 -17.55
N SER A 87 -31.75 -21.64 -18.71
CA SER A 87 -32.18 -22.24 -19.97
C SER A 87 -31.33 -23.48 -20.30
N PRO A 88 -31.86 -24.48 -21.06
CA PRO A 88 -31.11 -25.67 -21.48
C PRO A 88 -29.83 -25.26 -22.23
N VAL A 89 -28.68 -25.83 -21.84
CA VAL A 89 -27.37 -25.54 -22.41
C VAL A 89 -26.74 -26.81 -22.97
N PRO A 90 -25.97 -26.74 -24.08
CA PRO A 90 -25.24 -27.90 -24.58
C PRO A 90 -24.34 -28.52 -23.48
N PRO A 91 -24.37 -29.86 -23.32
CA PRO A 91 -23.69 -30.55 -22.22
C PRO A 91 -22.14 -30.37 -22.22
N ASP A 92 -21.57 -30.05 -23.37
CA ASP A 92 -20.13 -29.80 -23.58
C ASP A 92 -19.71 -28.37 -23.17
N ARG A 93 -20.69 -27.47 -22.98
CA ARG A 93 -20.46 -26.05 -22.63
C ARG A 93 -20.70 -25.72 -21.15
N VAL A 94 -20.85 -26.72 -20.30
CA VAL A 94 -20.92 -26.53 -18.86
C VAL A 94 -19.53 -26.50 -18.22
N PHE A 95 -19.38 -25.85 -17.08
CA PHE A 95 -18.10 -25.68 -16.38
C PHE A 95 -17.41 -27.03 -16.11
N GLU A 96 -18.15 -28.03 -15.64
CA GLU A 96 -17.61 -29.34 -15.28
C GLU A 96 -17.21 -30.20 -16.52
N ALA A 97 -17.71 -29.88 -17.69
CA ALA A 97 -17.30 -30.54 -18.93
C ALA A 97 -15.92 -30.08 -19.42
N GLN A 98 -15.42 -28.93 -18.91
CA GLN A 98 -14.14 -28.43 -19.29
C GLN A 98 -13.00 -29.15 -18.57
N PRO A 99 -11.82 -29.31 -19.21
CA PRO A 99 -10.62 -29.85 -18.57
C PRO A 99 -10.26 -29.06 -17.30
N VAL A 100 -9.75 -29.75 -16.27
CA VAL A 100 -9.47 -29.16 -14.96
C VAL A 100 -8.58 -27.90 -15.07
N TRP A 101 -7.56 -27.93 -15.94
CA TRP A 101 -6.67 -26.77 -16.11
C TRP A 101 -7.41 -25.52 -16.65
N LYS A 102 -8.41 -25.69 -17.55
CA LYS A 102 -9.23 -24.56 -18.00
C LYS A 102 -10.10 -24.02 -16.88
N ARG A 103 -10.69 -24.90 -16.07
CA ARG A 103 -11.49 -24.52 -14.89
C ARG A 103 -10.64 -23.74 -13.87
N MET A 104 -9.40 -24.18 -13.64
CA MET A 104 -8.44 -23.48 -12.78
C MET A 104 -8.12 -22.06 -13.29
N ILE A 105 -7.92 -21.91 -14.60
CA ILE A 105 -7.70 -20.59 -15.21
C ILE A 105 -8.91 -19.70 -15.04
N VAL A 106 -10.12 -20.22 -15.26
CA VAL A 106 -11.36 -19.44 -15.08
C VAL A 106 -11.49 -18.93 -13.65
N ILE A 107 -11.23 -19.78 -12.64
CA ILE A 107 -11.29 -19.37 -11.24
C ILE A 107 -10.22 -18.34 -10.89
N LEU A 108 -9.00 -18.51 -11.35
CA LEU A 108 -7.92 -17.55 -11.04
C LEU A 108 -8.00 -16.25 -11.84
N ALA A 109 -8.81 -16.21 -12.90
CA ALA A 109 -8.87 -15.04 -13.80
C ALA A 109 -9.38 -13.78 -13.10
N GLY A 110 -10.32 -13.88 -12.17
CA GLY A 110 -10.80 -12.73 -11.38
C GLY A 110 -9.68 -12.12 -10.54
N VAL A 111 -8.96 -12.95 -9.80
CA VAL A 111 -7.79 -12.54 -9.01
C VAL A 111 -6.72 -11.92 -9.90
N THR A 112 -6.43 -12.56 -11.04
CA THR A 112 -5.41 -12.09 -12.00
C THR A 112 -5.78 -10.71 -12.56
N MET A 113 -7.05 -10.48 -12.92
CA MET A 113 -7.49 -9.18 -13.43
C MET A 113 -7.38 -8.06 -12.40
N ASN A 114 -7.60 -8.35 -11.12
CA ASN A 114 -7.37 -7.36 -10.06
C ASN A 114 -5.88 -7.00 -9.92
N VAL A 115 -4.98 -7.97 -10.04
CA VAL A 115 -3.53 -7.72 -10.05
C VAL A 115 -3.12 -6.91 -11.28
N VAL A 116 -3.64 -7.27 -12.47
CA VAL A 116 -3.38 -6.56 -13.73
C VAL A 116 -3.89 -5.12 -13.66
N PHE A 117 -5.08 -4.90 -13.12
CA PHE A 117 -5.63 -3.56 -12.92
C PHE A 117 -4.71 -2.69 -12.03
N ALA A 118 -4.29 -3.22 -10.90
CA ALA A 118 -3.38 -2.50 -10.00
C ALA A 118 -2.04 -2.20 -10.68
N TRP A 119 -1.49 -3.17 -11.40
CA TRP A 119 -0.26 -3.00 -12.16
C TRP A 119 -0.38 -1.92 -13.24
N LEU A 120 -1.50 -1.89 -13.97
CA LEU A 120 -1.76 -0.85 -14.97
C LEU A 120 -1.84 0.54 -14.34
N VAL A 121 -2.54 0.66 -13.20
CA VAL A 121 -2.65 1.93 -12.47
C VAL A 121 -1.28 2.40 -11.96
N TYR A 122 -0.52 1.54 -11.26
CA TYR A 122 0.80 1.91 -10.76
C TYR A 122 1.78 2.23 -11.89
N THR A 123 1.75 1.47 -12.99
CA THR A 123 2.58 1.74 -14.17
C THR A 123 2.21 3.09 -14.81
N GLY A 124 0.91 3.36 -14.97
CA GLY A 124 0.42 4.62 -15.52
C GLY A 124 0.79 5.83 -14.66
N LEU A 125 0.66 5.70 -13.33
CA LEU A 125 1.08 6.73 -12.39
C LEU A 125 2.60 6.94 -12.42
N ALA A 126 3.38 5.86 -12.46
CA ALA A 126 4.85 5.94 -12.61
C ALA A 126 5.25 6.62 -13.93
N ALA A 127 4.62 6.26 -15.04
CA ALA A 127 4.89 6.90 -16.33
C ALA A 127 4.57 8.39 -16.34
N LYS A 128 3.46 8.79 -15.69
CA LYS A 128 3.03 10.18 -15.59
C LYS A 128 3.89 11.00 -14.63
N ASN A 129 4.13 10.49 -13.43
CA ASN A 129 4.71 11.24 -12.32
C ASN A 129 6.23 11.13 -12.27
N GLY A 130 6.81 10.13 -12.95
CA GLY A 130 8.22 9.84 -12.84
C GLY A 130 8.62 9.35 -11.44
N ARG A 131 9.93 9.33 -11.21
CA ARG A 131 10.54 9.03 -9.93
C ARG A 131 10.81 10.32 -9.17
N ALA A 132 10.28 10.44 -7.96
CA ALA A 132 10.65 11.50 -7.06
C ALA A 132 12.00 11.13 -6.40
N LEU A 133 13.05 11.92 -6.65
CA LEU A 133 14.37 11.76 -6.08
C LEU A 133 14.66 12.91 -5.11
N ASP A 134 15.32 12.63 -4.03
CA ASP A 134 15.91 13.67 -3.18
C ASP A 134 17.23 14.13 -3.84
N PRO A 135 17.29 15.34 -4.44
CA PRO A 135 18.48 15.82 -5.17
C PRO A 135 19.66 16.15 -4.25
N THR A 136 19.49 16.02 -2.94
CA THR A 136 20.53 16.24 -1.96
C THR A 136 21.58 15.13 -2.01
N THR A 137 22.85 15.51 -2.00
CA THR A 137 23.98 14.60 -1.74
C THR A 137 24.79 15.05 -0.52
N SER A 138 24.32 16.09 0.17
CA SER A 138 24.98 16.62 1.37
C SER A 138 24.50 15.88 2.61
N VAL A 139 25.44 15.53 3.47
CA VAL A 139 25.20 14.88 4.76
C VAL A 139 24.66 15.90 5.76
N GLY A 140 23.57 15.57 6.43
CA GLY A 140 23.02 16.38 7.51
C GLY A 140 23.58 15.96 8.86
N VAL A 141 23.38 14.70 9.20
CA VAL A 141 23.85 14.13 10.47
C VAL A 141 24.20 12.65 10.33
N VAL A 142 25.17 12.24 11.13
CA VAL A 142 25.51 10.83 11.33
C VAL A 142 25.12 10.44 12.76
N LEU A 143 24.19 9.51 12.91
CA LEU A 143 23.75 9.01 14.20
C LEU A 143 24.79 8.03 14.75
N ALA A 144 25.78 8.55 15.46
CA ALA A 144 26.98 7.82 15.89
C ALA A 144 26.67 6.56 16.72
N ASP A 145 25.62 6.61 17.55
CA ASP A 145 25.20 5.50 18.44
C ASP A 145 24.55 4.32 17.66
N SER A 146 24.10 4.58 16.45
CA SER A 146 23.46 3.58 15.58
C SER A 146 24.43 2.94 14.58
N LEU A 147 25.68 3.44 14.49
CA LEU A 147 26.67 2.96 13.53
C LEU A 147 27.25 1.61 13.97
N PRO A 148 27.32 0.62 13.06
CA PRO A 148 28.12 -0.58 13.27
C PRO A 148 29.62 -0.22 13.29
N ALA A 149 30.45 -1.06 13.95
CA ALA A 149 31.90 -0.84 14.03
C ALA A 149 32.56 -0.72 12.64
N ALA A 150 32.07 -1.49 11.67
CA ALA A 150 32.53 -1.47 10.28
C ALA A 150 32.35 -0.11 9.56
N ALA A 151 31.46 0.75 10.08
CA ALA A 151 31.17 2.06 9.54
C ALA A 151 31.63 3.22 10.46
N ALA A 152 32.47 2.95 11.45
CA ALA A 152 33.02 3.96 12.35
C ALA A 152 33.67 5.17 11.63
N PRO A 153 34.30 5.02 10.46
CA PRO A 153 34.88 6.18 9.71
C PRO A 153 33.83 7.24 9.32
N LEU A 154 32.52 6.92 9.24
CA LEU A 154 31.45 7.90 8.97
C LEU A 154 31.36 9.00 10.05
N ARG A 155 31.86 8.75 11.26
CA ARG A 155 31.89 9.77 12.34
C ARG A 155 32.72 11.02 12.00
N SER A 156 33.62 10.94 11.00
CA SER A 156 34.40 12.07 10.52
C SER A 156 33.60 13.01 9.62
N LEU A 157 32.44 12.60 9.15
CA LEU A 157 31.54 13.44 8.33
C LEU A 157 30.98 14.60 9.16
N GLN A 158 31.01 15.78 8.58
CA GLN A 158 30.43 16.98 9.15
C GLN A 158 29.12 17.36 8.44
N PRO A 159 28.18 18.02 9.13
CA PRO A 159 27.01 18.58 8.48
C PRO A 159 27.37 19.50 7.32
N GLY A 160 26.86 19.20 6.12
CA GLY A 160 27.20 19.92 4.89
C GLY A 160 28.23 19.21 3.99
N ASP A 161 28.94 18.19 4.47
CA ASP A 161 29.84 17.38 3.63
C ASP A 161 29.03 16.79 2.46
N ARG A 162 29.53 16.97 1.24
CA ARG A 162 28.84 16.55 0.02
C ARG A 162 29.51 15.31 -0.56
N ILE A 163 28.76 14.22 -0.66
CA ILE A 163 29.18 12.98 -1.31
C ILE A 163 29.02 13.17 -2.82
N VAL A 164 30.08 12.92 -3.59
CA VAL A 164 30.09 13.05 -5.05
C VAL A 164 30.19 11.73 -5.77
N ARG A 165 30.81 10.69 -5.14
CA ARG A 165 30.87 9.33 -5.65
C ARG A 165 30.74 8.32 -4.54
N VAL A 166 30.17 7.16 -4.90
CA VAL A 166 30.14 5.97 -4.04
C VAL A 166 30.59 4.79 -4.89
N ASN A 167 31.60 4.07 -4.44
CA ASN A 167 32.25 2.96 -5.17
C ASN A 167 32.75 3.36 -6.57
N GLY A 168 33.15 4.62 -6.77
CA GLY A 168 33.60 5.18 -8.06
C GLY A 168 32.45 5.69 -8.94
N ASP A 169 31.20 5.35 -8.66
CA ASP A 169 30.02 5.83 -9.39
C ASP A 169 29.60 7.21 -8.89
N THR A 170 29.33 8.14 -9.82
CA THR A 170 28.84 9.48 -9.51
C THR A 170 27.42 9.38 -8.94
N VAL A 171 27.15 10.06 -7.83
CA VAL A 171 25.84 10.16 -7.20
C VAL A 171 25.28 11.57 -7.38
N THR A 172 23.97 11.64 -7.73
CA THR A 172 23.26 12.89 -7.98
C THR A 172 22.03 13.07 -7.09
N SER A 173 21.73 12.08 -6.29
CA SER A 173 20.60 12.05 -5.38
C SER A 173 20.94 11.26 -4.11
N TRP A 174 20.19 11.50 -3.03
CA TRP A 174 20.29 10.69 -1.82
C TRP A 174 19.92 9.23 -2.07
N ASP A 175 18.97 9.00 -2.96
CA ASP A 175 18.56 7.66 -3.40
C ASP A 175 19.70 6.88 -4.05
N ASP A 176 20.61 7.55 -4.78
CA ASP A 176 21.79 6.90 -5.36
C ASP A 176 22.74 6.45 -4.26
N ILE A 177 22.98 7.31 -3.26
CA ILE A 177 23.82 6.99 -2.09
C ILE A 177 23.24 5.79 -1.35
N VAL A 178 21.95 5.82 -1.03
CA VAL A 178 21.25 4.72 -0.33
C VAL A 178 21.34 3.41 -1.14
N ARG A 179 21.14 3.47 -2.44
CA ARG A 179 21.22 2.30 -3.33
C ARG A 179 22.61 1.68 -3.35
N GLN A 180 23.64 2.50 -3.48
CA GLN A 180 25.03 2.04 -3.47
C GLN A 180 25.45 1.46 -2.10
N LEU A 181 25.02 2.08 -1.00
CA LEU A 181 25.22 1.53 0.35
C LEU A 181 24.48 0.22 0.55
N ALA A 182 23.26 0.10 -0.02
CA ALA A 182 22.45 -1.12 0.06
C ALA A 182 23.06 -2.28 -0.74
N SER A 183 23.70 -2.03 -1.87
CA SER A 183 24.37 -3.06 -2.66
C SER A 183 25.64 -3.61 -1.97
N GLY A 184 26.32 -2.77 -1.19
CA GLY A 184 27.65 -3.05 -0.65
C GLY A 184 28.73 -2.93 -1.72
N GLY A 185 29.98 -2.96 -1.32
CA GLY A 185 31.13 -2.91 -2.24
C GLY A 185 31.48 -4.30 -2.78
N GLU A 186 31.87 -4.38 -4.06
CA GLU A 186 32.23 -5.65 -4.73
C GLU A 186 33.31 -6.46 -3.99
N ARG A 187 34.21 -5.78 -3.26
CA ARG A 187 35.31 -6.39 -2.48
C ARG A 187 35.08 -6.34 -0.96
N GLY A 188 33.84 -6.16 -0.53
CA GLY A 188 33.53 -6.06 0.90
C GLY A 188 33.84 -4.70 1.52
N ALA A 189 34.16 -3.68 0.71
CA ALA A 189 34.38 -2.32 1.13
C ALA A 189 33.54 -1.34 0.28
N VAL A 190 32.95 -0.34 0.93
CA VAL A 190 32.24 0.78 0.26
C VAL A 190 33.09 2.03 0.41
N THR A 191 33.38 2.70 -0.69
CA THR A 191 34.16 3.93 -0.71
C THR A 191 33.29 5.13 -1.01
N LEU A 192 33.33 6.14 -0.17
CA LEU A 192 32.68 7.45 -0.35
C LEU A 192 33.69 8.49 -0.69
N GLU A 193 33.55 9.21 -1.81
CA GLU A 193 34.36 10.36 -2.19
C GLU A 193 33.56 11.64 -1.93
N LEU A 194 34.17 12.58 -1.23
CA LEU A 194 33.58 13.87 -0.89
C LEU A 194 34.04 14.97 -1.87
N ALA A 195 33.27 16.04 -1.93
CA ALA A 195 33.53 17.15 -2.82
C ALA A 195 34.87 17.90 -2.49
N ASP A 196 35.36 17.78 -1.27
CA ASP A 196 36.63 18.33 -0.81
C ASP A 196 37.85 17.44 -1.08
N GLY A 197 37.63 16.29 -1.75
CA GLY A 197 38.65 15.30 -2.08
C GLY A 197 38.94 14.25 -1.00
N ARG A 198 38.29 14.32 0.18
CA ARG A 198 38.43 13.28 1.20
C ARG A 198 37.75 12.00 0.70
N THR A 199 38.33 10.87 1.08
CA THR A 199 37.80 9.55 0.80
C THR A 199 37.55 8.79 2.10
N ILE A 200 36.40 8.21 2.26
CA ILE A 200 36.00 7.41 3.43
C ILE A 200 35.72 5.99 2.97
N THR A 201 36.42 5.02 3.55
CA THR A 201 36.24 3.60 3.24
C THR A 201 35.56 2.89 4.41
N LEU A 202 34.49 2.15 4.12
CA LEU A 202 33.70 1.40 5.08
C LEU A 202 33.86 -0.10 4.80
N ALA A 203 34.08 -0.90 5.84
CA ALA A 203 34.21 -2.35 5.71
C ALA A 203 32.82 -3.01 5.67
N LEU A 204 32.02 -2.72 4.63
CA LEU A 204 30.65 -3.19 4.47
C LEU A 204 30.56 -4.31 3.42
N HIS A 205 30.65 -5.54 3.88
CA HIS A 205 30.52 -6.70 3.01
C HIS A 205 29.07 -6.86 2.46
N PRO A 206 28.87 -7.29 1.17
CA PRO A 206 27.55 -7.51 0.61
C PRO A 206 26.65 -8.47 1.43
N ALA A 207 27.24 -9.43 2.12
CA ALA A 207 26.50 -10.35 3.01
C ALA A 207 26.08 -9.71 4.35
N ALA A 208 26.68 -8.57 4.77
CA ALA A 208 26.36 -7.90 6.04
C ALA A 208 25.11 -7.00 5.91
N VAL A 209 23.97 -7.58 5.58
CA VAL A 209 22.71 -6.84 5.32
C VAL A 209 22.30 -5.98 6.52
N ALA A 210 22.40 -6.52 7.74
CA ALA A 210 22.02 -5.80 8.96
C ALA A 210 22.85 -4.55 9.18
N ASP A 211 24.16 -4.60 8.93
CA ASP A 211 25.05 -3.46 9.10
C ASP A 211 24.80 -2.40 8.04
N ARG A 212 24.52 -2.79 6.79
CA ARG A 212 24.15 -1.85 5.72
C ARG A 212 22.87 -1.11 6.04
N VAL A 213 21.85 -1.81 6.52
CA VAL A 213 20.59 -1.19 6.97
C VAL A 213 20.84 -0.18 8.10
N ARG A 214 21.70 -0.52 9.08
CA ARG A 214 22.07 0.40 10.16
C ARG A 214 22.81 1.62 9.65
N VAL A 215 23.73 1.45 8.69
CA VAL A 215 24.48 2.58 8.08
C VAL A 215 23.53 3.51 7.34
N ILE A 216 22.62 2.96 6.52
CA ILE A 216 21.61 3.75 5.81
C ILE A 216 20.71 4.51 6.79
N ALA A 217 20.29 3.86 7.88
CA ALA A 217 19.48 4.51 8.91
C ALA A 217 20.24 5.57 9.71
N ALA A 218 21.55 5.39 9.91
CA ALA A 218 22.41 6.32 10.67
C ALA A 218 22.83 7.55 9.86
N LEU A 219 22.95 7.43 8.54
CA LEU A 219 23.35 8.52 7.66
C LEU A 219 22.11 9.26 7.16
N GLN A 220 21.98 10.54 7.56
CA GLN A 220 20.81 11.35 7.21
C GLN A 220 21.18 12.51 6.29
N PRO A 221 20.35 12.84 5.29
CA PRO A 221 20.58 13.95 4.37
C PRO A 221 20.45 15.30 5.06
N PHE A 222 21.20 16.28 4.59
CA PHE A 222 21.01 17.67 4.97
C PHE A 222 19.68 18.19 4.41
N ARG A 223 18.84 18.70 5.30
CA ARG A 223 17.54 19.28 4.92
C ARG A 223 17.39 20.65 5.56
N ALA A 224 17.23 21.69 4.74
CA ALA A 224 16.92 23.01 5.22
C ALA A 224 15.60 22.99 6.03
N PRO A 225 15.52 23.70 7.16
CA PRO A 225 14.36 23.67 8.06
C PRO A 225 13.22 24.58 7.55
N VAL A 226 12.83 24.39 6.29
CA VAL A 226 11.74 25.14 5.65
C VAL A 226 10.42 24.45 5.89
N VAL A 227 9.46 25.17 6.41
CA VAL A 227 8.10 24.70 6.67
C VAL A 227 7.36 24.49 5.35
N GLU A 228 6.93 23.29 5.06
CA GLU A 228 6.00 23.04 3.97
C GLU A 228 4.59 23.45 4.39
N ARG A 229 4.15 22.93 5.55
CA ARG A 229 2.89 23.31 6.19
C ARG A 229 2.89 22.99 7.68
N PRO A 230 2.25 23.79 8.51
CA PRO A 230 1.89 23.41 9.88
C PRO A 230 0.69 22.45 9.84
N LEU A 231 0.69 21.44 10.71
CA LEU A 231 -0.42 20.50 10.81
C LEU A 231 -1.60 21.12 11.57
N PRO A 232 -2.83 21.03 11.04
CA PRO A 232 -4.00 21.63 11.66
C PRO A 232 -4.21 21.16 13.11
N GLY A 233 -4.55 22.10 14.00
CA GLY A 233 -4.78 21.82 15.42
C GLY A 233 -3.54 21.54 16.26
N ARG A 234 -2.34 21.48 15.67
CA ARG A 234 -1.07 21.28 16.36
C ARG A 234 -0.46 22.62 16.85
N PRO A 235 0.51 22.57 17.77
CA PRO A 235 1.09 23.78 18.38
C PRO A 235 1.56 24.84 17.37
N ALA A 236 2.30 24.42 16.35
CA ALA A 236 2.83 25.32 15.32
C ALA A 236 1.74 26.09 14.55
N ALA A 237 0.65 25.40 14.18
CA ALA A 237 -0.48 26.03 13.48
C ALA A 237 -1.17 27.07 14.37
N ARG A 238 -1.37 26.76 15.66
CA ARG A 238 -1.98 27.69 16.64
C ARG A 238 -1.11 28.91 16.92
N ALA A 239 0.23 28.73 16.88
CA ALA A 239 1.18 29.82 17.10
C ALA A 239 1.40 30.70 15.85
N GLY A 240 0.78 30.37 14.70
CA GLY A 240 0.89 31.20 13.49
C GLY A 240 2.11 30.90 12.63
N VAL A 241 2.71 29.73 12.74
CA VAL A 241 3.71 29.24 11.76
C VAL A 241 3.03 29.11 10.41
N ALA A 242 3.66 29.61 9.35
CA ALA A 242 3.12 29.64 8.00
C ALA A 242 3.94 28.78 7.02
N PRO A 243 3.31 28.31 5.94
CA PRO A 243 4.04 27.66 4.84
C PRO A 243 5.11 28.61 4.28
N GLY A 244 6.32 28.09 4.05
CA GLY A 244 7.47 28.85 3.58
C GLY A 244 8.34 29.47 4.69
N ASP A 245 7.90 29.48 5.95
CA ASP A 245 8.75 29.89 7.07
C ASP A 245 10.02 29.04 7.11
N THR A 246 11.16 29.66 7.36
CA THR A 246 12.42 28.95 7.62
C THR A 246 12.74 29.06 9.11
N ILE A 247 12.86 27.94 9.80
CA ILE A 247 13.27 27.96 11.21
C ILE A 247 14.70 28.39 11.33
N VAL A 248 14.96 29.51 12.04
CA VAL A 248 16.29 30.11 12.20
C VAL A 248 16.89 29.80 13.58
N ALA A 249 16.04 29.79 14.61
CA ALA A 249 16.47 29.46 15.96
C ALA A 249 15.35 28.80 16.77
N LEU A 250 15.76 27.99 17.72
CA LEU A 250 14.91 27.34 18.74
C LEU A 250 15.50 27.57 20.13
N ASN A 251 14.70 28.17 21.01
CA ASN A 251 15.16 28.55 22.36
C ASN A 251 16.49 29.33 22.35
N GLY A 252 16.69 30.21 21.35
CA GLY A 252 17.92 30.97 21.15
C GLY A 252 19.08 30.21 20.51
N GLN A 253 18.96 28.92 20.33
CA GLN A 253 19.96 28.10 19.62
C GLN A 253 19.73 28.15 18.10
N PRO A 254 20.78 28.41 17.30
CA PRO A 254 20.66 28.46 15.86
C PRO A 254 20.28 27.10 15.27
N VAL A 255 19.35 27.10 14.32
CA VAL A 255 18.91 25.93 13.58
C VAL A 255 19.43 26.03 12.15
N ARG A 256 20.18 25.05 11.70
CA ARG A 256 20.77 24.99 10.34
C ARG A 256 20.04 23.96 9.46
N GLN A 257 19.48 22.92 10.06
CA GLN A 257 18.83 21.83 9.38
C GLN A 257 17.64 21.29 10.20
N THR A 258 16.78 20.49 9.56
CA THR A 258 15.60 19.92 10.23
C THR A 258 15.96 19.03 11.40
N TYR A 259 17.11 18.36 11.37
CA TYR A 259 17.55 17.49 12.45
C TYR A 259 17.82 18.26 13.75
N ASP A 260 18.31 19.50 13.67
CA ASP A 260 18.52 20.35 14.85
C ASP A 260 17.19 20.62 15.57
N VAL A 261 16.09 20.75 14.79
CA VAL A 261 14.75 20.89 15.38
C VAL A 261 14.33 19.61 16.12
N PHE A 262 14.56 18.45 15.51
CA PHE A 262 14.20 17.18 16.15
C PHE A 262 15.02 16.93 17.42
N ALA A 263 16.32 17.24 17.40
CA ALA A 263 17.19 17.08 18.58
C ALA A 263 16.70 17.91 19.79
N VAL A 264 16.24 19.15 19.56
CA VAL A 264 15.66 19.97 20.63
C VAL A 264 14.29 19.41 21.07
N MET A 265 13.47 18.96 20.12
CA MET A 265 12.12 18.43 20.43
C MET A 265 12.17 17.12 21.21
N ASP A 266 13.12 16.24 20.93
CA ASP A 266 13.28 14.97 21.65
C ASP A 266 13.51 15.15 23.16
N THR A 267 14.06 16.30 23.56
CA THR A 267 14.32 16.64 24.97
C THR A 267 13.30 17.61 25.58
N SER A 268 12.27 18.01 24.82
CA SER A 268 11.34 19.08 25.22
C SER A 268 9.85 18.69 25.18
N PRO A 269 9.43 17.49 25.65
CA PRO A 269 8.03 17.12 25.66
C PRO A 269 7.24 18.02 26.64
N GLY A 270 6.14 18.60 26.15
CA GLY A 270 5.26 19.45 26.96
C GLY A 270 5.86 20.78 27.42
N ARG A 271 7.08 21.15 26.96
CA ARG A 271 7.75 22.38 27.38
C ARG A 271 7.41 23.55 26.45
N PRO A 272 7.45 24.79 26.97
CA PRO A 272 7.36 26.00 26.16
C PRO A 272 8.60 26.08 25.25
N ILE A 273 8.37 26.46 23.99
CA ILE A 273 9.40 26.59 22.94
C ILE A 273 9.30 28.00 22.36
N HIS A 274 10.45 28.68 22.32
CA HIS A 274 10.63 29.92 21.61
C HIS A 274 11.18 29.62 20.21
N LEU A 275 10.41 29.93 19.16
CA LEU A 275 10.74 29.65 17.78
C LEU A 275 10.97 30.97 17.03
N THR A 276 12.14 31.17 16.47
CA THR A 276 12.41 32.26 15.54
C THR A 276 12.33 31.74 14.11
N VAL A 277 11.44 32.30 13.30
CA VAL A 277 11.29 31.98 11.88
C VAL A 277 11.68 33.16 11.02
N GLY A 278 12.31 32.86 9.87
CA GLY A 278 12.57 33.81 8.80
C GLY A 278 11.44 33.80 7.78
N ARG A 279 10.90 35.00 7.49
CA ARG A 279 9.89 35.28 6.45
C ARG A 279 10.38 36.29 5.46
N THR A 280 9.66 36.47 4.34
CA THR A 280 9.98 37.50 3.33
C THR A 280 10.03 38.95 3.91
N GLY A 281 9.35 39.20 5.03
CA GLY A 281 9.31 40.49 5.74
C GLY A 281 10.27 40.62 6.92
N GLY A 282 11.12 39.64 7.20
CA GLY A 282 12.03 39.62 8.35
C GLY A 282 11.91 38.44 9.26
N ARG A 283 12.47 38.55 10.47
CA ARG A 283 12.37 37.50 11.50
C ARG A 283 11.12 37.69 12.34
N VAL A 284 10.46 36.60 12.69
CA VAL A 284 9.27 36.59 13.57
C VAL A 284 9.55 35.60 14.71
N ASP A 285 9.34 36.06 15.93
CA ASP A 285 9.44 35.22 17.12
C ASP A 285 8.05 34.72 17.54
N LEU A 286 7.95 33.43 17.73
CA LEU A 286 6.73 32.74 18.10
C LEU A 286 6.97 31.91 19.35
N THR A 287 5.94 31.84 20.22
CA THR A 287 6.01 31.02 21.42
C THR A 287 4.89 29.97 21.37
N MET A 288 5.21 28.74 21.67
CA MET A 288 4.26 27.64 21.71
C MET A 288 4.69 26.55 22.69
N THR A 289 3.76 25.74 23.13
CA THR A 289 4.07 24.56 23.97
C THR A 289 4.10 23.32 23.08
N ALA A 290 5.21 22.59 23.09
CA ALA A 290 5.34 21.33 22.34
C ALA A 290 4.31 20.32 22.85
N SER A 291 3.61 19.63 21.94
CA SER A 291 2.77 18.50 22.32
C SER A 291 3.63 17.30 22.68
N THR A 292 3.11 16.44 23.54
CA THR A 292 3.78 15.20 23.95
C THR A 292 3.31 14.04 23.09
N GLU A 293 4.24 13.26 22.55
CA GLU A 293 3.96 12.07 21.75
C GLU A 293 4.88 10.93 22.15
N GLN A 294 4.36 9.68 22.15
CA GLN A 294 5.16 8.50 22.41
C GLN A 294 5.56 7.86 21.07
N LEU A 295 6.86 7.75 20.83
CA LEU A 295 7.40 7.11 19.63
C LEU A 295 8.31 5.95 20.01
N PRO A 296 8.30 4.86 19.22
CA PRO A 296 9.26 3.78 19.42
C PRO A 296 10.68 4.29 19.12
N GLY A 297 11.59 4.12 20.08
CA GLY A 297 13.01 4.34 19.85
C GLY A 297 13.66 3.24 19.01
N VAL A 298 14.92 3.42 18.67
CA VAL A 298 15.71 2.43 17.89
C VAL A 298 15.83 1.09 18.64
N ASP A 299 15.72 1.12 19.97
CA ASP A 299 15.72 -0.03 20.87
C ASP A 299 14.32 -0.68 21.05
N GLY A 300 13.32 -0.18 20.34
CA GLY A 300 11.92 -0.63 20.43
C GLY A 300 11.17 -0.14 21.67
N LYS A 301 11.82 0.60 22.58
CA LYS A 301 11.15 1.19 23.75
C LYS A 301 10.45 2.48 23.36
N LEU A 302 9.27 2.70 23.94
CA LEU A 302 8.55 3.96 23.75
C LEU A 302 9.30 5.10 24.45
N ARG A 303 9.62 6.15 23.70
CA ARG A 303 10.21 7.40 24.19
C ARG A 303 9.21 8.51 24.07
N THR A 304 9.10 9.32 25.11
CA THR A 304 8.26 10.50 25.11
C THR A 304 9.02 11.68 24.50
N VAL A 305 8.53 12.22 23.41
CA VAL A 305 9.15 13.32 22.65
C VAL A 305 8.19 14.50 22.50
N GLY A 306 8.73 15.69 22.32
CA GLY A 306 7.95 16.88 21.97
C GLY A 306 7.67 16.93 20.49
N ARG A 307 6.51 17.49 20.09
CA ARG A 307 6.16 17.73 18.70
C ARG A 307 5.56 19.12 18.50
N LEU A 308 5.99 19.80 17.46
CA LEU A 308 5.43 21.10 17.05
C LEU A 308 4.28 20.94 16.05
N GLY A 309 4.24 19.81 15.35
CA GLY A 309 3.29 19.58 14.26
C GLY A 309 3.64 20.38 13.00
N ILE A 310 4.91 20.32 12.61
CA ILE A 310 5.44 20.95 11.38
C ILE A 310 5.80 19.85 10.38
N GLN A 311 5.29 19.98 9.18
CA GLN A 311 5.79 19.24 8.03
C GLN A 311 6.86 20.08 7.33
N PHE A 312 8.08 19.54 7.23
CA PHE A 312 9.17 20.20 6.55
C PHE A 312 9.17 19.88 5.05
N ARG A 313 9.58 20.88 4.25
CA ARG A 313 9.74 20.70 2.81
C ARG A 313 10.90 19.75 2.53
N THR A 314 10.61 18.68 1.79
CA THR A 314 11.63 17.81 1.23
C THR A 314 11.85 18.22 -0.22
N PRO A 315 13.07 18.66 -0.60
CA PRO A 315 13.37 18.94 -1.99
C PRO A 315 13.15 17.65 -2.80
N THR A 316 12.39 17.75 -3.87
CA THR A 316 12.17 16.61 -4.77
C THR A 316 12.45 17.04 -6.20
N ARG A 317 13.31 16.28 -6.91
CA ARG A 317 13.46 16.35 -8.35
C ARG A 317 12.71 15.17 -8.96
N ARG A 318 11.84 15.45 -9.92
CA ARG A 318 11.16 14.38 -10.65
C ARG A 318 11.98 14.02 -11.89
N GLU A 319 12.28 12.75 -12.02
CA GLU A 319 12.92 12.17 -13.19
C GLU A 319 11.92 11.29 -13.91
N ALA A 320 11.69 11.58 -15.20
CA ALA A 320 10.72 10.82 -15.98
C ALA A 320 11.21 9.39 -16.21
N TYR A 321 10.34 8.43 -16.03
CA TYR A 321 10.62 7.06 -16.45
C TYR A 321 10.43 6.91 -17.96
N GLY A 322 11.37 6.21 -18.63
CA GLY A 322 11.04 5.59 -19.91
C GLY A 322 10.01 4.47 -19.72
N LEU A 323 9.38 3.99 -20.80
CA LEU A 323 8.32 2.99 -20.77
C LEU A 323 8.70 1.74 -19.94
N LEU A 324 9.88 1.18 -20.19
CA LEU A 324 10.39 0.02 -19.46
C LEU A 324 10.60 0.32 -17.96
N GLY A 325 11.10 1.51 -17.64
CA GLY A 325 11.26 1.98 -16.27
C GLY A 325 9.92 2.11 -15.54
N ALA A 326 8.89 2.65 -16.19
CA ALA A 326 7.55 2.74 -15.64
C ALA A 326 6.92 1.35 -15.40
N CYS A 327 7.06 0.42 -16.35
CA CYS A 327 6.61 -0.97 -16.18
C CYS A 327 7.31 -1.64 -14.97
N ARG A 328 8.62 -1.45 -14.84
CA ARG A 328 9.38 -1.98 -13.69
C ARG A 328 8.91 -1.38 -12.38
N ALA A 329 8.75 -0.06 -12.32
CA ALA A 329 8.24 0.63 -11.13
C ALA A 329 6.82 0.17 -10.75
N GLY A 330 5.92 0.01 -11.73
CA GLY A 330 4.58 -0.53 -11.52
C GLY A 330 4.60 -1.98 -11.00
N THR A 331 5.52 -2.81 -11.53
CA THR A 331 5.70 -4.19 -11.06
C THR A 331 6.21 -4.20 -9.62
N GLU A 332 7.22 -3.41 -9.29
CA GLU A 332 7.75 -3.29 -7.93
C GLU A 332 6.68 -2.80 -6.95
N ALA A 333 5.88 -1.78 -7.33
CA ALA A 333 4.80 -1.27 -6.51
C ALA A 333 3.72 -2.34 -6.25
N THR A 334 3.30 -3.07 -7.28
CA THR A 334 2.32 -4.15 -7.17
C THR A 334 2.80 -5.27 -6.27
N LEU A 335 4.03 -5.75 -6.45
CA LEU A 335 4.62 -6.81 -5.63
C LEU A 335 4.81 -6.37 -4.18
N ASN A 336 5.22 -5.12 -3.95
CA ASN A 336 5.35 -4.56 -2.60
C ASN A 336 3.99 -4.49 -1.90
N ALA A 337 2.94 -4.05 -2.59
CA ALA A 337 1.57 -4.04 -2.06
C ALA A 337 1.09 -5.46 -1.74
N MET A 338 1.28 -6.43 -2.65
CA MET A 338 0.94 -7.84 -2.40
C MET A 338 1.67 -8.39 -1.16
N THR A 339 2.98 -8.13 -1.08
CA THR A 339 3.81 -8.59 0.04
C THR A 339 3.37 -7.97 1.36
N LEU A 340 3.05 -6.67 1.38
CA LEU A 340 2.55 -5.96 2.55
C LEU A 340 1.26 -6.59 3.06
N ILE A 341 0.30 -6.83 2.17
CA ILE A 341 -1.00 -7.42 2.53
C ILE A 341 -0.82 -8.86 3.01
N ALA A 342 -0.01 -9.67 2.31
CA ALA A 342 0.28 -11.03 2.72
C ALA A 342 0.93 -11.11 4.11
N ARG A 343 1.88 -10.21 4.41
CA ARG A 343 2.50 -10.08 5.74
C ARG A 343 1.49 -9.64 6.80
N THR A 344 0.57 -8.74 6.47
CA THR A 344 -0.50 -8.30 7.38
C THR A 344 -1.42 -9.46 7.73
N VAL A 345 -1.86 -10.24 6.73
CA VAL A 345 -2.66 -11.45 6.94
C VAL A 345 -1.91 -12.47 7.80
N GLN A 346 -0.64 -12.72 7.49
CA GLN A 346 0.21 -13.60 8.30
C GLN A 346 0.36 -13.07 9.73
N GLY A 347 0.54 -11.76 9.90
CA GLY A 347 0.63 -11.09 11.22
C GLY A 347 -0.66 -11.26 12.05
N LEU A 348 -1.83 -11.17 11.41
CA LEU A 348 -3.12 -11.44 12.04
C LEU A 348 -3.23 -12.90 12.49
N LEU A 349 -2.87 -13.85 11.63
CA LEU A 349 -2.90 -15.29 11.95
C LEU A 349 -1.94 -15.67 13.08
N THR A 350 -0.77 -15.03 13.14
CA THR A 350 0.26 -15.25 14.17
C THR A 350 0.09 -14.35 15.40
N ARG A 351 -1.02 -13.58 15.49
CA ARG A 351 -1.31 -12.61 16.56
C ARG A 351 -0.24 -11.54 16.80
N ARG A 352 0.61 -11.30 15.79
CA ARG A 352 1.60 -10.19 15.81
C ARG A 352 0.93 -8.85 15.48
N VAL A 353 -0.18 -8.90 14.76
CA VAL A 353 -1.03 -7.76 14.44
C VAL A 353 -2.33 -7.92 15.22
N ALA A 354 -2.75 -6.87 15.90
CA ALA A 354 -3.98 -6.89 16.68
C ALA A 354 -5.21 -7.00 15.79
N ALA A 355 -6.19 -7.82 16.19
CA ALA A 355 -7.45 -7.95 15.45
C ALA A 355 -8.24 -6.63 15.36
N SER A 356 -8.02 -5.70 16.32
CA SER A 356 -8.59 -4.35 16.30
C SER A 356 -8.05 -3.46 15.17
N SER A 357 -6.92 -3.84 14.53
CA SER A 357 -6.38 -3.11 13.38
C SER A 357 -7.12 -3.40 12.07
N VAL A 358 -7.93 -4.47 12.02
CA VAL A 358 -8.73 -4.81 10.84
C VAL A 358 -9.81 -3.77 10.64
N GLY A 359 -9.75 -3.07 9.51
CA GLY A 359 -10.76 -2.12 9.09
C GLY A 359 -11.90 -2.80 8.35
N GLY A 360 -13.10 -2.29 8.51
CA GLY A 360 -14.30 -2.74 7.82
C GLY A 360 -14.75 -1.79 6.70
N PRO A 361 -15.93 -2.02 6.15
CA PRO A 361 -16.47 -1.21 5.05
C PRO A 361 -16.62 0.28 5.37
N ILE A 362 -16.86 0.65 6.63
CA ILE A 362 -16.99 2.05 7.03
C ILE A 362 -15.64 2.76 6.94
N LEU A 363 -14.56 2.13 7.41
CA LEU A 363 -13.21 2.69 7.28
C LEU A 363 -12.82 2.82 5.80
N ILE A 364 -13.11 1.83 4.96
CA ILE A 364 -12.84 1.89 3.52
C ILE A 364 -13.60 3.04 2.87
N ALA A 365 -14.87 3.26 3.25
CA ALA A 365 -15.67 4.39 2.75
C ALA A 365 -15.07 5.74 3.15
N GLN A 366 -14.65 5.89 4.40
CA GLN A 366 -14.01 7.10 4.89
C GLN A 366 -12.72 7.40 4.14
N GLN A 367 -11.86 6.40 4.00
CA GLN A 367 -10.60 6.53 3.24
C GLN A 367 -10.85 6.83 1.77
N ALA A 368 -11.77 6.12 1.11
CA ALA A 368 -12.14 6.40 -0.27
C ALA A 368 -12.58 7.87 -0.46
N GLY A 369 -13.40 8.38 0.47
CA GLY A 369 -13.83 9.78 0.47
C GLY A 369 -12.68 10.76 0.68
N GLU A 370 -11.73 10.44 1.55
CA GLU A 370 -10.56 11.27 1.81
C GLU A 370 -9.61 11.30 0.61
N PHE A 371 -9.24 10.14 0.06
CA PHE A 371 -8.40 10.06 -1.13
C PHE A 371 -9.05 10.74 -2.34
N ALA A 372 -10.37 10.64 -2.49
CA ALA A 372 -11.10 11.36 -3.53
C ALA A 372 -11.05 12.88 -3.38
N ARG A 373 -10.96 13.41 -2.15
CA ARG A 373 -10.79 14.86 -1.87
C ARG A 373 -9.35 15.31 -2.16
N LEU A 374 -8.36 14.44 -1.96
CA LEU A 374 -6.96 14.72 -2.25
C LEU A 374 -6.69 14.82 -3.76
N GLY A 375 -7.54 14.22 -4.60
CA GLY A 375 -7.46 14.31 -6.05
C GLY A 375 -7.59 12.95 -6.75
N PHE A 376 -7.57 13.01 -8.09
CA PHE A 376 -7.77 11.82 -8.91
C PHE A 376 -6.64 10.80 -8.79
N GLU A 377 -5.38 11.25 -8.74
CA GLU A 377 -4.22 10.32 -8.65
C GLU A 377 -4.17 9.56 -7.32
N PRO A 378 -4.26 10.23 -6.14
CA PRO A 378 -4.37 9.52 -4.88
C PRO A 378 -5.56 8.56 -4.83
N PHE A 379 -6.68 8.93 -5.44
CA PHE A 379 -7.85 8.06 -5.51
C PHE A 379 -7.61 6.81 -6.35
N LEU A 380 -6.93 6.94 -7.51
CA LEU A 380 -6.51 5.78 -8.32
C LEU A 380 -5.50 4.89 -7.59
N GLU A 381 -4.54 5.48 -6.89
CA GLU A 381 -3.57 4.73 -6.08
C GLU A 381 -4.25 3.92 -4.97
N PHE A 382 -5.21 4.54 -4.29
CA PHE A 382 -6.05 3.85 -3.31
C PHE A 382 -6.85 2.71 -3.95
N MET A 383 -7.46 2.92 -5.13
CA MET A 383 -8.17 1.86 -5.86
C MET A 383 -7.23 0.69 -6.22
N ALA A 384 -6.01 0.98 -6.67
CA ALA A 384 -5.01 -0.06 -6.96
C ALA A 384 -4.65 -0.87 -5.70
N LEU A 385 -4.46 -0.19 -4.57
CA LEU A 385 -4.19 -0.85 -3.28
C LEU A 385 -5.35 -1.77 -2.85
N ILE A 386 -6.59 -1.29 -2.95
CA ILE A 386 -7.78 -2.11 -2.64
C ILE A 386 -7.92 -3.28 -3.62
N SER A 387 -7.58 -3.09 -4.91
CA SER A 387 -7.58 -4.15 -5.92
C SER A 387 -6.60 -5.27 -5.56
N VAL A 388 -5.36 -4.92 -5.17
CA VAL A 388 -4.38 -5.90 -4.68
C VAL A 388 -4.86 -6.60 -3.41
N ASN A 389 -5.48 -5.85 -2.49
CA ASN A 389 -6.03 -6.42 -1.27
C ASN A 389 -7.11 -7.47 -1.59
N LEU A 390 -8.04 -7.13 -2.49
CA LEU A 390 -9.07 -8.05 -2.95
C LEU A 390 -8.47 -9.29 -3.62
N ALA A 391 -7.43 -9.12 -4.46
CA ALA A 391 -6.73 -10.22 -5.10
C ALA A 391 -6.07 -11.17 -4.09
N VAL A 392 -5.34 -10.62 -3.10
CA VAL A 392 -4.65 -11.44 -2.08
C VAL A 392 -5.65 -12.15 -1.17
N LEU A 393 -6.73 -11.47 -0.76
CA LEU A 393 -7.76 -12.08 0.08
C LEU A 393 -8.51 -13.18 -0.68
N ASN A 394 -8.88 -12.96 -1.95
CA ASN A 394 -9.54 -13.98 -2.77
C ASN A 394 -8.64 -15.18 -3.08
N LEU A 395 -7.31 -15.03 -3.00
CA LEU A 395 -6.38 -16.14 -3.17
C LEU A 395 -6.22 -17.01 -1.91
N LEU A 396 -6.78 -16.59 -0.77
CA LEU A 396 -6.73 -17.41 0.45
C LEU A 396 -7.48 -18.73 0.26
N PRO A 397 -7.01 -19.84 0.89
CA PRO A 397 -7.63 -21.17 0.74
C PRO A 397 -8.93 -21.29 1.56
N VAL A 398 -9.82 -20.32 1.42
CA VAL A 398 -11.15 -20.32 2.07
C VAL A 398 -12.18 -20.74 1.02
N PRO A 399 -12.93 -21.83 1.22
CA PRO A 399 -13.75 -22.47 0.17
C PRO A 399 -14.84 -21.62 -0.49
N VAL A 400 -15.18 -20.47 0.09
CA VAL A 400 -16.12 -19.50 -0.50
C VAL A 400 -15.43 -18.50 -1.41
N LEU A 401 -14.10 -18.43 -1.37
CA LEU A 401 -13.27 -17.55 -2.20
C LEU A 401 -12.65 -18.33 -3.36
N ASP A 402 -12.16 -17.62 -4.38
CA ASP A 402 -11.52 -18.22 -5.57
C ASP A 402 -10.36 -19.15 -5.22
N GLY A 403 -9.52 -18.74 -4.28
CA GLY A 403 -8.39 -19.54 -3.79
C GLY A 403 -8.84 -20.88 -3.19
N GLY A 404 -9.94 -20.89 -2.47
CA GLY A 404 -10.52 -22.13 -1.95
C GLY A 404 -11.07 -23.03 -3.04
N GLN A 405 -11.77 -22.47 -4.03
CA GLN A 405 -12.24 -23.21 -5.20
C GLN A 405 -11.09 -23.76 -6.03
N PHE A 406 -10.01 -22.95 -6.18
CA PHE A 406 -8.78 -23.40 -6.85
C PHE A 406 -8.13 -24.58 -6.13
N VAL A 407 -8.06 -24.56 -4.79
CA VAL A 407 -7.51 -25.68 -3.99
C VAL A 407 -8.36 -26.94 -4.15
N ILE A 408 -9.68 -26.83 -4.20
CA ILE A 408 -10.57 -27.95 -4.46
C ILE A 408 -10.30 -28.55 -5.85
N LEU A 409 -10.18 -27.72 -6.90
CA LEU A 409 -9.85 -28.18 -8.24
C LEU A 409 -8.45 -28.79 -8.32
N LEU A 410 -7.50 -28.26 -7.58
CA LEU A 410 -6.15 -28.83 -7.48
C LEU A 410 -6.18 -30.22 -6.85
N ALA A 411 -6.97 -30.40 -5.79
CA ALA A 411 -7.19 -31.73 -5.18
C ALA A 411 -7.83 -32.70 -6.18
N GLU A 412 -8.85 -32.29 -6.96
CA GLU A 412 -9.45 -33.08 -8.02
C GLU A 412 -8.42 -33.51 -9.09
N ALA A 413 -7.54 -32.58 -9.48
CA ALA A 413 -6.47 -32.87 -10.45
C ALA A 413 -5.48 -33.92 -9.94
N VAL A 414 -5.10 -33.88 -8.65
CA VAL A 414 -4.16 -34.81 -8.02
C VAL A 414 -4.83 -36.18 -7.80
N ILE A 415 -6.05 -36.19 -7.25
CA ILE A 415 -6.78 -37.41 -6.90
C ILE A 415 -7.37 -38.07 -8.17
N ARG A 416 -7.48 -37.33 -9.27
CA ARG A 416 -8.12 -37.75 -10.54
C ARG A 416 -9.57 -38.19 -10.39
N ARG A 417 -10.26 -37.67 -9.40
CA ARG A 417 -11.68 -37.92 -9.11
C ARG A 417 -12.33 -36.63 -8.61
N PRO A 418 -13.61 -36.37 -8.98
CA PRO A 418 -14.30 -35.20 -8.47
C PRO A 418 -14.50 -35.28 -6.96
N VAL A 419 -14.37 -34.16 -6.28
CA VAL A 419 -14.68 -34.05 -4.85
C VAL A 419 -16.19 -34.22 -4.68
N PRO A 420 -16.66 -35.09 -3.74
CA PRO A 420 -18.10 -35.28 -3.51
C PRO A 420 -18.82 -33.95 -3.20
N VAL A 421 -19.96 -33.73 -3.83
CA VAL A 421 -20.80 -32.51 -3.69
C VAL A 421 -21.04 -32.16 -2.22
N ARG A 422 -21.44 -33.16 -1.41
CA ARG A 422 -21.68 -32.97 0.04
C ARG A 422 -20.46 -32.44 0.80
N LEU A 423 -19.25 -32.84 0.40
CA LEU A 423 -18.03 -32.35 1.04
C LEU A 423 -17.75 -30.89 0.61
N ARG A 424 -17.93 -30.58 -0.68
CA ARG A 424 -17.80 -29.22 -1.22
C ARG A 424 -18.76 -28.26 -0.52
N GLU A 425 -20.03 -28.62 -0.42
CA GLU A 425 -21.07 -27.83 0.28
C GLU A 425 -20.69 -27.55 1.75
N ARG A 426 -20.24 -28.58 2.49
CA ARG A 426 -19.80 -28.41 3.89
C ARG A 426 -18.60 -27.47 4.01
N LEU A 427 -17.63 -27.61 3.12
CA LEU A 427 -16.44 -26.74 3.09
C LEU A 427 -16.85 -25.30 2.77
N THR A 428 -17.73 -25.09 1.78
CA THR A 428 -18.24 -23.76 1.41
C THR A 428 -19.02 -23.13 2.56
N MET A 429 -19.87 -23.91 3.25
CA MET A 429 -20.60 -23.42 4.43
C MET A 429 -19.65 -23.01 5.56
N LEU A 430 -18.58 -23.79 5.82
CA LEU A 430 -17.56 -23.44 6.80
C LEU A 430 -16.84 -22.15 6.41
N GLY A 431 -16.47 -22.03 5.13
CA GLY A 431 -15.84 -20.82 4.59
C GLY A 431 -16.74 -19.58 4.75
N LEU A 432 -18.03 -19.73 4.48
CA LEU A 432 -19.01 -18.66 4.64
C LEU A 432 -19.09 -18.21 6.11
N VAL A 433 -19.14 -19.14 7.06
CA VAL A 433 -19.15 -18.82 8.50
C VAL A 433 -17.89 -18.02 8.87
N VAL A 434 -16.71 -18.42 8.40
CA VAL A 434 -15.47 -17.69 8.65
C VAL A 434 -15.54 -16.26 8.11
N VAL A 435 -15.99 -16.07 6.87
CA VAL A 435 -16.12 -14.75 6.24
C VAL A 435 -17.11 -13.87 7.00
N VAL A 436 -18.26 -14.41 7.41
CA VAL A 436 -19.27 -13.69 8.20
C VAL A 436 -18.69 -13.26 9.56
N LEU A 437 -17.95 -14.14 10.25
CA LEU A 437 -17.30 -13.79 11.52
C LEU A 437 -16.27 -12.68 11.35
N LEU A 438 -15.45 -12.74 10.29
CA LEU A 438 -14.48 -11.66 9.96
C LEU A 438 -15.20 -10.35 9.65
N MET A 439 -16.34 -10.41 8.95
CA MET A 439 -17.13 -9.22 8.62
C MET A 439 -17.73 -8.59 9.89
N VAL A 440 -18.26 -9.39 10.81
CA VAL A 440 -18.79 -8.93 12.10
C VAL A 440 -17.67 -8.29 12.93
N LEU A 441 -16.48 -8.91 12.97
CA LEU A 441 -15.30 -8.36 13.64
C LEU A 441 -14.91 -6.99 13.06
N ALA A 442 -14.81 -6.88 11.72
CA ALA A 442 -14.44 -5.65 11.04
C ALA A 442 -15.44 -4.52 11.29
N PHE A 443 -16.76 -4.82 11.20
CA PHE A 443 -17.82 -3.85 11.56
C PHE A 443 -17.76 -3.43 13.02
N SER A 444 -17.54 -4.37 13.94
CA SER A 444 -17.39 -4.06 15.37
C SER A 444 -16.22 -3.11 15.63
N ASN A 445 -15.09 -3.34 14.94
CA ASN A 445 -13.93 -2.45 15.03
C ASN A 445 -14.24 -1.05 14.48
N ASP A 446 -14.92 -0.96 13.33
CA ASP A 446 -15.31 0.32 12.74
C ASP A 446 -16.22 1.11 13.68
N ILE A 447 -17.22 0.46 14.29
CA ILE A 447 -18.14 1.10 15.24
C ILE A 447 -17.38 1.59 16.47
N ARG A 448 -16.47 0.78 17.03
CA ARG A 448 -15.64 1.22 18.18
C ARG A 448 -14.82 2.44 17.84
N ARG A 449 -14.18 2.50 16.66
CA ARG A 449 -13.42 3.67 16.19
C ARG A 449 -14.29 4.92 16.07
N LEU A 450 -15.53 4.77 15.60
CA LEU A 450 -16.48 5.89 15.50
C LEU A 450 -16.92 6.42 16.87
N LEU A 451 -17.01 5.56 17.87
CA LEU A 451 -17.42 5.90 19.23
C LEU A 451 -16.27 6.42 20.09
N GLY A 452 -15.05 6.56 19.54
CA GLY A 452 -13.89 7.13 20.25
C GLY A 452 -13.17 6.13 21.16
N GLY A 453 -13.27 4.84 20.86
CA GLY A 453 -12.54 3.75 21.53
C GLY A 453 -11.14 3.55 20.97
#